data_419d4c1c7344ef47fd0e9fbaa7611f2c
#
_entry.id   419d4c1c7344ef47fd0e9fbaa7611f2c
#
_cell.length_a   1.000
_cell.length_b   1.000
_cell.length_c   1.000
_cell.angle_alpha   90.00
_cell.angle_beta   90.00
_cell.angle_gamma   90.00
#
_symmetry.space_group_name_H-M   'P 1'
#
loop_
_entity.id
_entity.type
_entity.pdbx_description
1 polymer ?
#
loop_
_entity_poly.entity_id
_entity_poly.type
_entity_poly.pdbx_seq_one_letter_code
_entity_poly.pdbx_strand_id
1 'polypeptide(L)'
;MKTVVLKFGGTSVGSIDRIKKVCKIISSYKKKKNNVVVISSAMSGVTNELVNKSKLISNNFDKAEYDSLLSTGEQVSCALIAGRLKHIGFKSRSWLSWQIPIITEGPYSASRINKVVSKELKSYLKNGGIPVITGFQGINKDYRLTTIGRSGSDATAIMLAKFIKADECIIYTDVDGVYTTDPRQYKNAKKIKKIFYDEMLEMASLGSKVMQPTSVQDAKLNNIDIQVKSSFVSKPGTLITNSSKAFSDQ
;
A
#
# COMPACT_ATOMS: atom_id res chain seq x y z
N MET A 1 3.65 -19.35 -11.36
CA MET A 1 3.18 -17.98 -11.62
C MET A 1 3.22 -17.26 -10.27
N LYS A 2 4.09 -16.23 -10.13
CA LYS A 2 4.23 -15.50 -8.87
C LYS A 2 3.02 -14.62 -8.59
N THR A 3 2.69 -14.46 -7.33
CA THR A 3 1.69 -13.50 -6.84
C THR A 3 2.40 -12.29 -6.26
N VAL A 4 2.12 -11.10 -6.79
CA VAL A 4 2.80 -9.85 -6.42
C VAL A 4 1.76 -8.85 -5.91
N VAL A 5 2.00 -8.31 -4.73
CA VAL A 5 1.23 -7.19 -4.18
C VAL A 5 1.97 -5.89 -4.49
N LEU A 6 1.31 -4.98 -5.17
CA LEU A 6 1.84 -3.65 -5.54
C LEU A 6 1.04 -2.58 -4.79
N LYS A 7 1.68 -1.83 -3.92
CA LYS A 7 1.04 -0.68 -3.26
C LYS A 7 1.52 0.62 -3.88
N PHE A 8 0.62 1.52 -4.15
CA PHE A 8 0.93 2.87 -4.66
C PHE A 8 0.49 3.94 -3.66
N GLY A 9 1.44 4.77 -3.23
CA GLY A 9 1.20 5.90 -2.33
C GLY A 9 0.48 7.07 -3.02
N GLY A 10 -0.02 8.01 -2.23
CA GLY A 10 -0.80 9.15 -2.73
C GLY A 10 -0.09 9.98 -3.79
N THR A 11 1.20 10.24 -3.65
CA THR A 11 2.02 10.93 -4.66
C THR A 11 2.13 10.13 -5.96
N SER A 12 2.16 8.81 -5.88
CA SER A 12 2.18 7.92 -7.04
C SER A 12 0.91 8.01 -7.88
N VAL A 13 -0.23 8.28 -7.25
CA VAL A 13 -1.55 8.39 -7.87
C VAL A 13 -2.13 9.81 -7.84
N GLY A 14 -1.30 10.82 -7.56
CA GLY A 14 -1.70 12.21 -7.29
C GLY A 14 -2.31 12.99 -8.46
N SER A 15 -2.30 12.43 -9.67
CA SER A 15 -2.96 13.02 -10.84
C SER A 15 -3.37 11.94 -11.84
N ILE A 16 -4.22 12.30 -12.80
CA ILE A 16 -4.65 11.38 -13.88
C ILE A 16 -3.43 10.88 -14.68
N ASP A 17 -2.43 11.71 -14.95
CA ASP A 17 -1.22 11.27 -15.65
C ASP A 17 -0.36 10.35 -14.80
N ARG A 18 -0.32 10.54 -13.49
CA ARG A 18 0.32 9.60 -12.56
C ARG A 18 -0.40 8.25 -12.57
N ILE A 19 -1.72 8.23 -12.53
CA ILE A 19 -2.54 7.01 -12.63
C ILE A 19 -2.23 6.26 -13.94
N LYS A 20 -2.13 6.98 -15.08
CA LYS A 20 -1.72 6.34 -16.35
C LYS A 20 -0.33 5.69 -16.27
N LYS A 21 0.64 6.34 -15.60
CA LYS A 21 2.00 5.79 -15.37
C LYS A 21 1.95 4.56 -14.45
N VAL A 22 1.20 4.62 -13.35
CA VAL A 22 0.97 3.48 -12.45
C VAL A 22 0.37 2.30 -13.21
N CYS A 23 -0.62 2.52 -14.06
CA CYS A 23 -1.19 1.44 -14.89
C CYS A 23 -0.17 0.81 -15.84
N LYS A 24 0.82 1.58 -16.36
CA LYS A 24 1.94 1.00 -17.14
C LYS A 24 2.81 0.08 -16.28
N ILE A 25 3.11 0.47 -15.04
CA ILE A 25 3.86 -0.37 -14.08
C ILE A 25 3.08 -1.67 -13.83
N ILE A 26 1.81 -1.58 -13.44
CA ILE A 26 0.94 -2.75 -13.19
C ILE A 26 0.92 -3.68 -14.41
N SER A 27 0.73 -3.11 -15.60
CA SER A 27 0.71 -3.85 -16.86
C SER A 27 2.01 -4.61 -17.12
N SER A 28 3.16 -4.05 -16.76
CA SER A 28 4.47 -4.70 -16.94
C SER A 28 4.59 -5.98 -16.11
N TYR A 29 4.08 -5.97 -14.86
CA TYR A 29 4.02 -7.18 -14.04
C TYR A 29 3.05 -8.21 -14.59
N LYS A 30 1.88 -7.78 -15.05
CA LYS A 30 0.87 -8.70 -15.62
C LYS A 30 1.35 -9.35 -16.91
N LYS A 31 2.03 -8.60 -17.79
CA LYS A 31 2.64 -9.14 -19.02
C LYS A 31 3.72 -10.19 -18.74
N LYS A 32 4.38 -10.14 -17.57
CA LYS A 32 5.32 -11.18 -17.10
C LYS A 32 4.60 -12.41 -16.51
N LYS A 33 3.31 -12.55 -16.77
CA LYS A 33 2.45 -13.66 -16.29
C LYS A 33 2.34 -13.76 -14.76
N ASN A 34 2.48 -12.65 -14.02
CA ASN A 34 2.24 -12.65 -12.58
C ASN A 34 0.75 -12.51 -12.26
N ASN A 35 0.35 -13.05 -11.11
CA ASN A 35 -0.86 -12.62 -10.41
C ASN A 35 -0.56 -11.28 -9.74
N VAL A 36 -1.33 -10.24 -10.08
CA VAL A 36 -1.07 -8.89 -9.58
C VAL A 36 -2.24 -8.43 -8.74
N VAL A 37 -1.96 -8.06 -7.49
CA VAL A 37 -2.88 -7.38 -6.57
C VAL A 37 -2.38 -5.95 -6.39
N VAL A 38 -3.28 -4.98 -6.51
CA VAL A 38 -2.94 -3.57 -6.40
C VAL A 38 -3.62 -2.98 -5.17
N ILE A 39 -2.86 -2.24 -4.36
CA ILE A 39 -3.37 -1.45 -3.24
C ILE A 39 -3.16 0.02 -3.58
N SER A 40 -4.20 0.83 -3.51
CA SER A 40 -4.09 2.26 -3.75
C SER A 40 -4.38 3.07 -2.50
N SER A 41 -3.57 4.10 -2.27
CA SER A 41 -3.90 5.20 -1.36
C SER A 41 -4.82 6.21 -2.06
N ALA A 42 -5.43 7.09 -1.28
CA ALA A 42 -6.09 8.28 -1.83
C ALA A 42 -5.11 9.12 -2.66
N MET A 43 -5.60 9.87 -3.61
CA MET A 43 -4.79 10.82 -4.37
C MET A 43 -4.18 11.88 -3.44
N SER A 44 -2.98 12.36 -3.78
CA SER A 44 -2.27 13.36 -2.95
C SER A 44 -3.17 14.57 -2.64
N GLY A 45 -3.25 14.94 -1.36
CA GLY A 45 -4.06 16.06 -0.86
C GLY A 45 -5.50 15.70 -0.50
N VAL A 46 -6.09 14.66 -1.11
CA VAL A 46 -7.51 14.30 -0.91
C VAL A 46 -7.83 13.99 0.54
N THR A 47 -7.02 13.19 1.21
CA THR A 47 -7.26 12.88 2.64
C THR A 47 -7.27 14.14 3.49
N ASN A 48 -6.33 15.09 3.25
CA ASN A 48 -6.30 16.36 3.98
C ASN A 48 -7.53 17.23 3.70
N GLU A 49 -8.03 17.23 2.46
CA GLU A 49 -9.27 17.92 2.10
C GLU A 49 -10.48 17.34 2.87
N LEU A 50 -10.59 16.01 2.94
CA LEU A 50 -11.66 15.34 3.69
C LEU A 50 -11.57 15.62 5.20
N VAL A 51 -10.35 15.61 5.76
CA VAL A 51 -10.11 16.02 7.16
C VAL A 51 -10.56 17.46 7.40
N ASN A 52 -10.25 18.37 6.50
CA ASN A 52 -10.67 19.78 6.64
C ASN A 52 -12.19 19.91 6.56
N LYS A 53 -12.85 19.18 5.66
CA LYS A 53 -14.33 19.16 5.58
C LYS A 53 -14.98 18.71 6.89
N SER A 54 -14.46 17.65 7.54
CA SER A 54 -15.00 17.22 8.84
C SER A 54 -14.86 18.28 9.92
N LYS A 55 -13.69 18.95 9.97
CA LYS A 55 -13.43 20.03 10.95
C LYS A 55 -14.34 21.25 10.75
N LEU A 56 -14.69 21.58 9.50
CA LEU A 56 -15.63 22.67 9.18
C LEU A 56 -17.05 22.38 9.68
N ILE A 57 -17.44 21.11 9.79
CA ILE A 57 -18.72 20.71 10.36
C ILE A 57 -18.67 20.74 11.89
N SER A 58 -17.63 20.15 12.49
CA SER A 58 -17.46 20.11 13.95
C SER A 58 -16.02 19.77 14.34
N ASN A 59 -15.51 20.47 15.35
CA ASN A 59 -14.23 20.10 15.97
C ASN A 59 -14.28 18.74 16.70
N ASN A 60 -15.48 18.30 17.07
CA ASN A 60 -15.73 16.99 17.68
C ASN A 60 -16.55 16.10 16.75
N PHE A 61 -16.11 15.98 15.48
CA PHE A 61 -16.77 15.17 14.46
C PHE A 61 -16.78 13.70 14.90
N ASP A 62 -17.91 13.02 14.74
CA ASP A 62 -18.03 11.60 15.12
C ASP A 62 -16.98 10.75 14.41
N LYS A 63 -16.30 9.88 15.17
CA LYS A 63 -15.15 9.12 14.65
C LYS A 63 -15.54 8.04 13.66
N ALA A 64 -16.73 7.45 13.77
CA ALA A 64 -17.19 6.44 12.84
C ALA A 64 -17.57 7.09 11.49
N GLU A 65 -18.21 8.27 11.54
CA GLU A 65 -18.49 9.05 10.33
C GLU A 65 -17.21 9.64 9.72
N TYR A 66 -16.22 10.00 10.56
CA TYR A 66 -14.90 10.42 10.09
C TYR A 66 -14.18 9.33 9.30
N ASP A 67 -14.17 8.11 9.80
CA ASP A 67 -13.58 6.97 9.10
C ASP A 67 -14.32 6.67 7.79
N SER A 68 -15.65 6.74 7.81
CA SER A 68 -16.48 6.60 6.62
C SER A 68 -16.15 7.68 5.57
N LEU A 69 -16.01 8.94 5.99
CA LEU A 69 -15.65 10.06 5.13
C LEU A 69 -14.26 9.86 4.50
N LEU A 70 -13.24 9.58 5.32
CA LEU A 70 -11.88 9.44 4.84
C LEU A 70 -11.72 8.27 3.86
N SER A 71 -12.44 7.16 4.08
CA SER A 71 -12.38 5.98 3.23
C SER A 71 -12.78 6.22 1.77
N THR A 72 -13.49 7.31 1.48
CA THR A 72 -13.91 7.66 0.11
C THR A 72 -12.73 8.04 -0.79
N GLY A 73 -11.64 8.54 -0.23
CA GLY A 73 -10.47 8.96 -1.00
C GLY A 73 -9.82 7.82 -1.78
N GLU A 74 -9.67 6.67 -1.16
CA GLU A 74 -9.12 5.47 -1.80
C GLU A 74 -10.09 4.87 -2.82
N GLN A 75 -11.39 5.02 -2.62
CA GLN A 75 -12.41 4.54 -3.56
C GLN A 75 -12.27 5.22 -4.92
N VAL A 76 -12.02 6.53 -4.93
CA VAL A 76 -11.79 7.30 -6.15
C VAL A 76 -10.58 6.79 -6.91
N SER A 77 -9.42 6.71 -6.25
CA SER A 77 -8.18 6.28 -6.90
C SER A 77 -8.26 4.84 -7.42
N CYS A 78 -8.86 3.93 -6.65
CA CYS A 78 -9.06 2.53 -7.07
C CYS A 78 -9.94 2.41 -8.30
N ALA A 79 -11.05 3.15 -8.35
CA ALA A 79 -11.96 3.15 -9.49
C ALA A 79 -11.26 3.66 -10.76
N LEU A 80 -10.49 4.75 -10.66
CA LEU A 80 -9.74 5.33 -11.77
C LEU A 80 -8.66 4.36 -12.30
N ILE A 81 -7.90 3.71 -11.41
CA ILE A 81 -6.90 2.71 -11.79
C ILE A 81 -7.57 1.51 -12.48
N ALA A 82 -8.61 0.95 -11.86
CA ALA A 82 -9.31 -0.21 -12.41
C ALA A 82 -9.96 0.11 -13.77
N GLY A 83 -10.59 1.27 -13.89
CA GLY A 83 -11.19 1.74 -15.15
C GLY A 83 -10.13 1.91 -16.23
N ARG A 84 -8.97 2.50 -15.92
CA ARG A 84 -7.87 2.65 -16.89
C ARG A 84 -7.30 1.29 -17.31
N LEU A 85 -7.12 0.35 -16.37
CA LEU A 85 -6.64 -1.00 -16.71
C LEU A 85 -7.61 -1.73 -17.63
N LYS A 86 -8.93 -1.62 -17.40
CA LYS A 86 -9.95 -2.15 -18.32
C LYS A 86 -9.85 -1.53 -19.71
N HIS A 87 -9.74 -0.20 -19.79
CA HIS A 87 -9.63 0.52 -21.06
C HIS A 87 -8.43 0.05 -21.90
N ILE A 88 -7.32 -0.36 -21.25
CA ILE A 88 -6.13 -0.86 -21.95
C ILE A 88 -6.10 -2.40 -22.07
N GLY A 89 -7.24 -3.06 -21.95
CA GLY A 89 -7.44 -4.48 -22.26
C GLY A 89 -7.18 -5.47 -21.13
N PHE A 90 -7.02 -5.03 -19.88
CA PHE A 90 -6.88 -5.95 -18.75
C PHE A 90 -8.21 -6.19 -18.02
N LYS A 91 -8.46 -7.45 -17.62
CA LYS A 91 -9.54 -7.77 -16.68
C LYS A 91 -9.20 -7.15 -15.31
N SER A 92 -9.85 -6.06 -14.93
CA SER A 92 -9.60 -5.38 -13.66
C SER A 92 -10.90 -4.97 -12.98
N ARG A 93 -10.87 -4.84 -11.65
CA ARG A 93 -12.00 -4.39 -10.84
C ARG A 93 -11.49 -3.70 -9.59
N SER A 94 -12.12 -2.59 -9.21
CA SER A 94 -11.94 -1.98 -7.88
C SER A 94 -12.67 -2.81 -6.82
N TRP A 95 -12.05 -2.95 -5.66
CA TRP A 95 -12.57 -3.69 -4.51
C TRP A 95 -12.51 -2.83 -3.27
N LEU A 96 -13.64 -2.67 -2.63
CA LEU A 96 -13.75 -2.00 -1.35
C LEU A 96 -13.48 -2.98 -0.21
N SER A 97 -13.05 -2.49 0.95
CA SER A 97 -12.66 -3.31 2.09
C SER A 97 -13.75 -4.26 2.60
N TRP A 98 -15.03 -3.93 2.41
CA TRP A 98 -16.15 -4.79 2.79
C TRP A 98 -16.47 -5.88 1.75
N GLN A 99 -16.09 -5.69 0.47
CA GLN A 99 -16.31 -6.69 -0.60
C GLN A 99 -15.32 -7.86 -0.51
N ILE A 100 -14.14 -7.63 0.05
CA ILE A 100 -13.16 -8.64 0.46
C ILE A 100 -12.89 -8.42 1.94
N PRO A 101 -13.79 -8.83 2.85
CA PRO A 101 -13.80 -8.33 4.20
C PRO A 101 -12.43 -8.25 4.84
N ILE A 102 -11.88 -7.03 4.93
CA ILE A 102 -10.69 -6.68 5.69
C ILE A 102 -11.17 -6.35 7.09
N ILE A 103 -11.16 -7.36 7.96
CA ILE A 103 -11.68 -7.23 9.32
C ILE A 103 -10.65 -6.51 10.19
N THR A 104 -11.11 -5.48 10.89
CA THR A 104 -10.30 -4.67 11.77
C THR A 104 -10.80 -4.72 13.21
N GLU A 105 -9.88 -4.44 14.13
CA GLU A 105 -10.13 -4.31 15.55
C GLU A 105 -9.47 -3.03 16.09
N GLY A 106 -9.97 -2.54 17.22
CA GLY A 106 -9.47 -1.32 17.87
C GLY A 106 -10.32 -0.08 17.59
N PRO A 107 -9.86 1.09 18.05
CA PRO A 107 -10.62 2.32 17.93
C PRO A 107 -10.68 2.82 16.49
N TYR A 108 -11.73 3.59 16.17
CA TYR A 108 -11.80 4.34 14.92
C TYR A 108 -10.56 5.21 14.73
N SER A 109 -10.15 5.43 13.49
CA SER A 109 -8.96 6.20 13.07
C SER A 109 -7.60 5.60 13.46
N ALA A 110 -7.59 4.46 14.17
CA ALA A 110 -6.37 3.74 14.58
C ALA A 110 -6.60 2.22 14.68
N SER A 111 -7.52 1.69 13.89
CA SER A 111 -7.81 0.26 13.83
C SER A 111 -6.65 -0.54 13.25
N ARG A 112 -6.57 -1.83 13.59
CA ARG A 112 -5.59 -2.77 13.06
C ARG A 112 -6.27 -3.90 12.31
N ILE A 113 -5.65 -4.37 11.23
CA ILE A 113 -6.16 -5.50 10.46
C ILE A 113 -5.91 -6.79 11.26
N ASN A 114 -6.99 -7.48 11.60
CA ASN A 114 -6.94 -8.78 12.25
C ASN A 114 -7.02 -9.93 11.23
N LYS A 115 -7.92 -9.82 10.23
CA LYS A 115 -8.18 -10.89 9.27
C LYS A 115 -8.55 -10.31 7.90
N VAL A 116 -8.25 -11.08 6.85
CA VAL A 116 -8.73 -10.80 5.49
C VAL A 116 -9.42 -12.04 4.95
N VAL A 117 -10.67 -11.89 4.50
CA VAL A 117 -11.41 -12.97 3.84
C VAL A 117 -11.07 -12.99 2.35
N SER A 118 -10.08 -13.80 1.97
CA SER A 118 -9.43 -13.72 0.65
C SER A 118 -9.98 -14.71 -0.41
N LYS A 119 -11.06 -15.42 -0.13
CA LYS A 119 -11.61 -16.46 -1.04
C LYS A 119 -11.95 -15.88 -2.42
N GLU A 120 -12.79 -14.85 -2.44
CA GLU A 120 -13.23 -14.18 -3.68
C GLU A 120 -12.06 -13.52 -4.42
N LEU A 121 -11.13 -12.93 -3.68
CA LEU A 121 -9.92 -12.32 -4.23
C LEU A 121 -9.06 -13.38 -4.94
N LYS A 122 -8.82 -14.54 -4.31
CA LYS A 122 -8.05 -15.65 -4.89
C LYS A 122 -8.73 -16.20 -6.14
N SER A 123 -10.04 -16.33 -6.12
CA SER A 123 -10.83 -16.75 -7.30
C SER A 123 -10.67 -15.75 -8.45
N TYR A 124 -10.80 -14.46 -8.17
CA TYR A 124 -10.65 -13.42 -9.19
C TYR A 124 -9.25 -13.39 -9.82
N LEU A 125 -8.19 -13.57 -8.99
CA LEU A 125 -6.80 -13.69 -9.46
C LEU A 125 -6.60 -14.91 -10.34
N LYS A 126 -7.12 -16.08 -9.92
CA LYS A 126 -7.03 -17.34 -10.70
C LYS A 126 -7.67 -17.18 -12.09
N ASN A 127 -8.73 -16.38 -12.19
CA ASN A 127 -9.41 -16.06 -13.44
C ASN A 127 -8.74 -14.91 -14.23
N GLY A 128 -7.48 -14.62 -13.96
CA GLY A 128 -6.65 -13.64 -14.68
C GLY A 128 -6.93 -12.18 -14.33
N GLY A 129 -7.79 -11.89 -13.35
CA GLY A 129 -8.13 -10.53 -12.94
C GLY A 129 -7.01 -9.80 -12.22
N ILE A 130 -7.05 -8.46 -12.28
CA ILE A 130 -6.21 -7.55 -11.51
C ILE A 130 -7.13 -6.82 -10.52
N PRO A 131 -7.21 -7.25 -9.26
CA PRO A 131 -7.95 -6.51 -8.24
C PRO A 131 -7.20 -5.25 -7.84
N VAL A 132 -7.92 -4.12 -7.77
CA VAL A 132 -7.44 -2.85 -7.26
C VAL A 132 -8.20 -2.58 -5.96
N ILE A 133 -7.51 -2.64 -4.84
CA ILE A 133 -8.10 -2.69 -3.51
C ILE A 133 -7.84 -1.37 -2.79
N THR A 134 -8.85 -0.86 -2.10
CA THR A 134 -8.72 0.31 -1.25
C THR A 134 -7.78 0.00 -0.08
N GLY A 135 -6.69 0.75 0.02
CA GLY A 135 -5.83 0.75 1.20
C GLY A 135 -6.44 1.53 2.36
N PHE A 136 -5.76 1.57 3.50
CA PHE A 136 -6.07 2.41 4.65
C PHE A 136 -7.36 2.08 5.41
N GLN A 137 -8.20 1.16 4.95
CA GLN A 137 -9.52 0.92 5.50
C GLN A 137 -9.83 -0.56 5.68
N GLY A 138 -10.75 -0.84 6.63
CA GLY A 138 -11.35 -2.14 6.86
C GLY A 138 -12.78 -1.98 7.37
N ILE A 139 -13.33 -3.06 7.91
CA ILE A 139 -14.63 -3.07 8.59
C ILE A 139 -14.47 -3.71 9.97
N ASN A 140 -15.17 -3.17 10.94
CA ASN A 140 -15.26 -3.75 12.28
C ASN A 140 -16.38 -4.81 12.36
N LYS A 141 -16.57 -5.38 13.56
CA LYS A 141 -17.62 -6.38 13.83
C LYS A 141 -19.05 -5.89 13.57
N ASP A 142 -19.26 -4.57 13.62
CA ASP A 142 -20.57 -3.93 13.42
C ASP A 142 -20.76 -3.51 11.94
N TYR A 143 -19.91 -4.03 11.03
CA TYR A 143 -19.88 -3.70 9.60
C TYR A 143 -19.69 -2.21 9.30
N ARG A 144 -19.16 -1.44 10.25
CA ARG A 144 -18.80 -0.04 10.04
C ARG A 144 -17.40 0.04 9.44
N LEU A 145 -17.22 0.99 8.50
CA LEU A 145 -15.91 1.32 7.98
C LEU A 145 -15.01 1.86 9.09
N THR A 146 -13.76 1.43 9.09
CA THR A 146 -12.73 1.90 10.00
C THR A 146 -11.49 2.26 9.21
N THR A 147 -10.74 3.25 9.68
CA THR A 147 -9.45 3.58 9.09
C THR A 147 -8.30 3.05 9.96
N ILE A 148 -7.27 2.60 9.24
CA ILE A 148 -6.03 2.13 9.84
C ILE A 148 -5.13 3.35 10.00
N GLY A 149 -4.59 3.60 11.15
CA GLY A 149 -3.79 4.78 11.44
C GLY A 149 -2.75 5.15 10.35
N ARG A 150 -1.79 5.97 10.64
CA ARG A 150 -0.78 6.43 9.67
C ARG A 150 -0.17 5.26 8.91
N SER A 151 0.05 5.44 7.61
CA SER A 151 0.54 4.39 6.66
C SER A 151 -0.37 3.17 6.54
N GLY A 152 -1.66 3.31 6.82
CA GLY A 152 -2.61 2.21 6.75
C GLY A 152 -2.66 1.51 5.40
N SER A 153 -2.34 2.20 4.29
CA SER A 153 -2.25 1.53 2.97
C SER A 153 -1.05 0.59 2.85
N ASP A 154 0.08 0.89 3.54
CA ASP A 154 1.23 -0.03 3.61
C ASP A 154 0.88 -1.24 4.47
N ALA A 155 0.24 -1.03 5.62
CA ALA A 155 -0.27 -2.10 6.47
C ALA A 155 -1.27 -2.99 5.71
N THR A 156 -2.17 -2.40 4.92
CA THR A 156 -3.10 -3.14 4.05
C THR A 156 -2.34 -4.04 3.07
N ALA A 157 -1.29 -3.53 2.42
CA ALA A 157 -0.50 -4.29 1.45
C ALA A 157 0.23 -5.47 2.11
N ILE A 158 0.86 -5.24 3.25
CA ILE A 158 1.60 -6.24 4.04
C ILE A 158 0.64 -7.35 4.49
N MET A 159 -0.49 -6.98 5.09
CA MET A 159 -1.46 -7.96 5.57
C MET A 159 -2.12 -8.73 4.42
N LEU A 160 -2.45 -8.08 3.30
CA LEU A 160 -2.92 -8.79 2.12
C LEU A 160 -1.86 -9.76 1.59
N ALA A 161 -0.59 -9.35 1.49
CA ALA A 161 0.50 -10.23 1.08
C ALA A 161 0.57 -11.49 1.96
N LYS A 162 0.45 -11.35 3.28
CA LYS A 162 0.36 -12.47 4.23
C LYS A 162 -0.82 -13.40 3.93
N PHE A 163 -2.05 -12.87 3.89
CA PHE A 163 -3.27 -13.67 3.81
C PHE A 163 -3.46 -14.37 2.46
N ILE A 164 -2.93 -13.79 1.36
CA ILE A 164 -2.94 -14.45 0.05
C ILE A 164 -1.71 -15.30 -0.21
N LYS A 165 -0.71 -15.26 0.68
CA LYS A 165 0.62 -15.89 0.52
C LYS A 165 1.31 -15.39 -0.75
N ALA A 166 1.46 -14.07 -0.86
CA ALA A 166 2.14 -13.46 -2.00
C ALA A 166 3.64 -13.75 -1.97
N ASP A 167 4.24 -13.90 -3.15
CA ASP A 167 5.68 -14.10 -3.32
C ASP A 167 6.46 -12.79 -3.17
N GLU A 168 5.84 -11.65 -3.47
CA GLU A 168 6.48 -10.33 -3.40
C GLU A 168 5.49 -9.27 -2.89
N CYS A 169 5.96 -8.39 -2.01
CA CYS A 169 5.25 -7.19 -1.58
C CYS A 169 6.09 -5.95 -1.94
N ILE A 170 5.58 -5.09 -2.82
CA ILE A 170 6.31 -3.94 -3.35
C ILE A 170 5.56 -2.67 -3.00
N ILE A 171 6.23 -1.78 -2.27
CA ILE A 171 5.74 -0.45 -1.89
C ILE A 171 6.32 0.56 -2.86
N TYR A 172 5.47 1.11 -3.72
CA TYR A 172 5.81 2.21 -4.62
C TYR A 172 5.57 3.56 -3.95
N THR A 173 6.62 4.39 -3.95
CA THR A 173 6.63 5.73 -3.36
C THR A 173 7.31 6.74 -4.28
N ASP A 174 7.58 7.95 -3.82
CA ASP A 174 8.28 9.01 -4.55
C ASP A 174 9.81 8.89 -4.47
N VAL A 175 10.34 8.07 -3.57
CA VAL A 175 11.78 7.79 -3.47
C VAL A 175 12.12 6.44 -4.09
N ASP A 176 13.34 6.28 -4.58
CA ASP A 176 13.79 5.08 -5.27
C ASP A 176 14.49 4.04 -4.35
N GLY A 177 14.29 4.16 -3.05
CA GLY A 177 14.79 3.24 -2.03
C GLY A 177 15.12 3.93 -0.71
N VAL A 178 15.74 3.19 0.19
CA VAL A 178 16.26 3.69 1.47
C VAL A 178 17.71 4.11 1.26
N TYR A 179 18.10 5.23 1.85
CA TYR A 179 19.45 5.79 1.77
C TYR A 179 20.05 5.91 3.17
N THR A 180 21.38 5.92 3.25
CA THR A 180 22.12 6.10 4.51
C THR A 180 21.80 7.43 5.21
N THR A 181 21.38 8.43 4.48
CA THR A 181 20.84 9.73 4.93
C THR A 181 19.99 10.34 3.82
N ASP A 182 19.33 11.48 4.05
CA ASP A 182 18.49 12.12 3.03
C ASP A 182 19.35 12.63 1.84
N PRO A 183 19.20 12.03 0.63
CA PRO A 183 20.00 12.41 -0.54
C PRO A 183 19.72 13.83 -1.05
N ARG A 184 18.64 14.47 -0.60
CA ARG A 184 18.33 15.86 -0.92
C ARG A 184 19.17 16.82 -0.08
N GLN A 185 19.62 16.40 1.10
CA GLN A 185 20.45 17.18 2.00
C GLN A 185 21.94 16.84 1.85
N TYR A 186 22.28 15.58 1.55
CA TYR A 186 23.66 15.09 1.47
C TYR A 186 23.90 14.36 0.14
N LYS A 187 24.71 14.97 -0.72
CA LYS A 187 25.03 14.45 -2.07
C LYS A 187 25.72 13.06 -2.04
N ASN A 188 26.42 12.76 -0.94
CA ASN A 188 27.16 11.49 -0.76
C ASN A 188 26.30 10.39 -0.13
N ALA A 189 24.98 10.60 0.05
CA ALA A 189 24.07 9.58 0.54
C ALA A 189 24.09 8.37 -0.39
N LYS A 190 24.33 7.18 0.18
CA LYS A 190 24.37 5.93 -0.58
C LYS A 190 23.05 5.19 -0.43
N LYS A 191 22.54 4.69 -1.56
CA LYS A 191 21.35 3.84 -1.55
C LYS A 191 21.68 2.46 -0.99
N ILE A 192 20.88 2.01 -0.05
CA ILE A 192 20.97 0.71 0.59
C ILE A 192 20.22 -0.30 -0.28
N LYS A 193 20.93 -1.33 -0.77
CA LYS A 193 20.29 -2.37 -1.61
C LYS A 193 19.39 -3.30 -0.78
N LYS A 194 19.89 -3.69 0.41
CA LYS A 194 19.20 -4.57 1.38
C LYS A 194 19.40 -4.03 2.79
N ILE A 195 18.37 -4.14 3.61
CA ILE A 195 18.38 -3.70 5.00
C ILE A 195 17.56 -4.67 5.85
N PHE A 196 18.00 -4.93 7.08
CA PHE A 196 17.22 -5.71 8.03
C PHE A 196 16.05 -4.92 8.60
N TYR A 197 15.01 -5.61 9.06
CA TYR A 197 13.84 -4.95 9.68
C TYR A 197 14.25 -4.10 10.88
N ASP A 198 15.16 -4.57 11.73
CA ASP A 198 15.58 -3.82 12.93
C ASP A 198 16.30 -2.52 12.57
N GLU A 199 17.20 -2.58 11.60
CA GLU A 199 17.87 -1.39 11.06
C GLU A 199 16.86 -0.42 10.43
N MET A 200 15.88 -0.94 9.66
CA MET A 200 14.85 -0.11 9.06
C MET A 200 13.92 0.51 10.11
N LEU A 201 13.60 -0.23 11.19
CA LEU A 201 12.83 0.28 12.33
C LEU A 201 13.55 1.42 13.04
N GLU A 202 14.85 1.26 13.28
CA GLU A 202 15.68 2.30 13.88
C GLU A 202 15.70 3.55 12.99
N MET A 203 15.99 3.41 11.71
CA MET A 203 15.98 4.52 10.76
C MET A 203 14.62 5.22 10.69
N ALA A 204 13.53 4.46 10.66
CA ALA A 204 12.18 5.00 10.62
C ALA A 204 11.84 5.76 11.92
N SER A 205 12.29 5.27 13.07
CA SER A 205 12.11 5.90 14.38
C SER A 205 12.93 7.19 14.52
N LEU A 206 14.10 7.25 13.88
CA LEU A 206 14.98 8.41 13.84
C LEU A 206 14.59 9.44 12.76
N GLY A 207 13.49 9.22 12.05
CA GLY A 207 12.90 10.22 11.15
C GLY A 207 13.03 9.94 9.65
N SER A 208 13.49 8.76 9.25
CA SER A 208 13.38 8.33 7.85
C SER A 208 11.92 8.23 7.44
N LYS A 209 11.52 8.99 6.40
CA LYS A 209 10.13 9.10 5.94
C LYS A 209 9.74 8.06 4.88
N VAL A 210 10.61 7.11 4.59
CA VAL A 210 10.39 6.10 3.52
C VAL A 210 9.28 5.13 3.89
N MET A 211 9.31 4.64 5.13
CA MET A 211 8.25 3.80 5.72
C MET A 211 7.99 4.22 7.17
N GLN A 212 6.78 3.98 7.64
CA GLN A 212 6.45 4.19 9.05
C GLN A 212 6.90 2.98 9.89
N PRO A 213 7.35 3.20 11.15
CA PRO A 213 7.79 2.12 12.02
C PRO A 213 6.74 1.01 12.18
N THR A 214 5.46 1.37 12.31
CA THR A 214 4.35 0.41 12.45
C THR A 214 4.26 -0.56 11.27
N SER A 215 4.40 -0.06 10.04
CA SER A 215 4.35 -0.92 8.83
C SER A 215 5.57 -1.85 8.73
N VAL A 216 6.75 -1.37 9.13
CA VAL A 216 7.96 -2.21 9.19
C VAL A 216 7.82 -3.29 10.26
N GLN A 217 7.25 -2.93 11.42
CA GLN A 217 6.95 -3.88 12.50
C GLN A 217 5.94 -4.94 12.06
N ASP A 218 4.88 -4.56 11.36
CA ASP A 218 3.90 -5.50 10.82
C ASP A 218 4.54 -6.47 9.83
N ALA A 219 5.43 -5.99 8.96
CA ALA A 219 6.18 -6.84 8.04
C ALA A 219 7.09 -7.83 8.76
N LYS A 220 7.84 -7.35 9.77
CA LYS A 220 8.70 -8.18 10.61
C LYS A 220 7.92 -9.28 11.31
N LEU A 221 6.83 -8.94 12.01
CA LEU A 221 5.99 -9.90 12.75
C LEU A 221 5.35 -10.95 11.84
N ASN A 222 5.08 -10.59 10.60
CA ASN A 222 4.44 -11.48 9.63
C ASN A 222 5.44 -12.13 8.64
N ASN A 223 6.73 -11.83 8.78
CA ASN A 223 7.81 -12.36 7.95
C ASN A 223 7.59 -12.08 6.45
N ILE A 224 7.19 -10.85 6.11
CA ILE A 224 6.88 -10.39 4.74
C ILE A 224 8.01 -9.50 4.24
N ASP A 225 8.80 -9.99 3.31
CA ASP A 225 9.81 -9.18 2.62
C ASP A 225 9.15 -8.05 1.83
N ILE A 226 9.71 -6.83 1.97
CA ILE A 226 9.19 -5.63 1.31
C ILE A 226 10.25 -5.10 0.35
N GLN A 227 9.86 -4.82 -0.89
CA GLN A 227 10.65 -4.01 -1.79
C GLN A 227 10.11 -2.57 -1.84
N VAL A 228 10.96 -1.60 -1.52
CA VAL A 228 10.64 -0.18 -1.70
C VAL A 228 11.17 0.27 -3.06
N LYS A 229 10.29 0.81 -3.91
CA LYS A 229 10.63 1.28 -5.26
C LYS A 229 10.00 2.63 -5.58
N SER A 230 10.60 3.35 -6.51
CA SER A 230 9.98 4.57 -7.05
C SER A 230 8.94 4.25 -8.11
N SER A 231 7.80 4.98 -8.04
CA SER A 231 6.84 5.02 -9.13
C SER A 231 7.18 6.07 -10.20
N PHE A 232 8.25 6.85 -9.99
CA PHE A 232 8.67 7.96 -10.87
C PHE A 232 9.84 7.58 -11.77
N VAL A 233 10.75 6.76 -11.27
CA VAL A 233 11.94 6.32 -11.99
C VAL A 233 12.07 4.80 -11.99
N SER A 234 12.56 4.23 -13.09
CA SER A 234 12.78 2.79 -13.21
C SER A 234 14.20 2.44 -12.75
N LYS A 235 14.38 2.36 -11.42
CA LYS A 235 15.65 1.98 -10.80
C LYS A 235 15.42 0.84 -9.80
N PRO A 236 16.45 0.02 -9.51
CA PRO A 236 16.41 -0.93 -8.40
C PRO A 236 16.09 -0.20 -7.09
N GLY A 237 15.23 -0.81 -6.28
CA GLY A 237 14.86 -0.28 -4.96
C GLY A 237 15.70 -0.84 -3.82
N THR A 238 15.14 -0.79 -2.62
CA THR A 238 15.69 -1.41 -1.41
C THR A 238 14.84 -2.60 -1.00
N LEU A 239 15.47 -3.72 -0.69
CA LEU A 239 14.81 -4.88 -0.08
C LEU A 239 14.92 -4.79 1.44
N ILE A 240 13.79 -4.86 2.14
CA ILE A 240 13.68 -4.96 3.59
C ILE A 240 13.33 -6.40 3.93
N THR A 241 14.19 -7.11 4.67
CA THR A 241 14.05 -8.56 4.91
C THR A 241 14.76 -8.99 6.18
N ASN A 242 14.43 -10.16 6.70
CA ASN A 242 15.22 -10.85 7.77
C ASN A 242 16.13 -11.94 7.21
N SER A 243 16.07 -12.23 5.91
CA SER A 243 16.82 -13.36 5.34
C SER A 243 18.31 -13.06 5.24
N SER A 244 19.11 -13.73 6.05
CA SER A 244 20.59 -13.72 5.97
C SER A 244 21.10 -14.25 4.61
N LYS A 245 20.41 -15.20 3.98
CA LYS A 245 20.70 -15.69 2.63
C LYS A 245 20.68 -14.58 1.56
N ALA A 246 20.04 -13.46 1.86
CA ALA A 246 19.98 -12.32 0.96
C ALA A 246 21.26 -11.48 0.91
N PHE A 247 22.28 -11.76 1.74
CA PHE A 247 23.55 -11.04 1.83
C PHE A 247 24.73 -11.80 1.21
N SER A 248 24.55 -13.06 0.78
CA SER A 248 25.62 -13.91 0.24
C SER A 248 25.97 -13.65 -1.23
N ASP A 249 25.22 -12.78 -1.93
CA ASP A 249 25.46 -12.46 -3.35
C ASP A 249 25.98 -11.01 -3.53
N GLN A 250 27.08 -10.67 -2.87
CA GLN A 250 27.84 -9.43 -3.12
C GLN A 250 29.22 -9.73 -3.68
#